data_6fc65ff61b2ee5e9780ff34529864072
#
_entry.id   6fc65ff61b2ee5e9780ff34529864072
#
_cell.length_a   1.000
_cell.length_b   1.000
_cell.length_c   1.000
_cell.angle_alpha   90.00
_cell.angle_beta   90.00
_cell.angle_gamma   90.00
#
_symmetry.space_group_name_H-M   'P 1'
#
loop_
_entity.id
_entity.type
_entity.pdbx_description
1 polymer ?
#
loop_
_entity_poly.entity_id
_entity_poly.type
_entity_poly.pdbx_seq_one_letter_code
_entity_poly.pdbx_strand_id
1 'polypeptide(L)'
;MSAHIEWLAARETSVQVFTPGEDWVGAGEHRQPVLTLAGDDVVAIQGTPAELRAVAARITAVATAASGRLDLAAATAREDQPA
;
A
#
# COMPACT_ATOMS: atom_id res chain seq x y z
N MET A 1 -22.04 -0.87 7.68
CA MET A 1 -20.67 -0.31 7.62
C MET A 1 -20.35 0.02 6.17
N SER A 2 -20.06 1.26 5.89
CA SER A 2 -19.75 1.66 4.52
C SER A 2 -18.24 1.55 4.27
N ALA A 3 -17.88 1.07 3.08
CA ALA A 3 -16.49 1.05 2.65
C ALA A 3 -16.10 2.44 2.17
N HIS A 4 -14.88 2.83 2.49
CA HIS A 4 -14.30 4.08 2.04
C HIS A 4 -13.06 3.77 1.21
N ILE A 5 -12.98 4.35 0.03
CA ILE A 5 -11.88 4.09 -0.89
C ILE A 5 -11.07 5.37 -1.10
N GLU A 6 -9.80 5.31 -0.79
CA GLU A 6 -8.84 6.35 -1.10
C GLU A 6 -7.90 5.84 -2.19
N TRP A 7 -7.59 6.70 -3.14
CA TRP A 7 -6.74 6.34 -4.27
C TRP A 7 -5.35 6.93 -4.10
N LEU A 8 -4.34 6.08 -4.21
CA LEU A 8 -2.93 6.49 -4.17
C LEU A 8 -2.27 6.11 -5.49
N ALA A 9 -1.53 7.06 -6.07
CA ALA A 9 -0.73 6.77 -7.25
C ALA A 9 0.50 5.97 -6.85
N ALA A 10 0.66 4.77 -7.40
CA ALA A 10 1.70 3.85 -6.95
C ALA A 10 3.11 4.46 -7.01
N ARG A 11 3.44 5.17 -8.06
CA ARG A 11 4.79 5.72 -8.21
C ARG A 11 5.04 6.95 -7.34
N GLU A 12 3.98 7.54 -6.77
CA GLU A 12 4.09 8.70 -5.88
C GLU A 12 3.88 8.30 -4.42
N THR A 13 3.67 7.01 -4.17
CA THR A 13 3.41 6.50 -2.83
C THR A 13 4.73 6.14 -2.14
N SER A 14 4.95 6.70 -0.96
CA SER A 14 6.07 6.31 -0.12
C SER A 14 5.59 5.29 0.91
N VAL A 15 6.50 4.39 1.28
CA VAL A 15 6.23 3.35 2.26
C VAL A 15 7.20 3.53 3.41
N GLN A 16 6.67 3.65 4.62
CA GLN A 16 7.49 3.85 5.81
C GLN A 16 6.95 3.02 6.96
N VAL A 17 7.81 2.73 7.94
CA VAL A 17 7.41 2.07 9.17
C VAL A 17 7.82 2.94 10.35
N PHE A 18 6.91 3.15 11.25
CA PHE A 18 7.14 3.87 12.49
C PHE A 18 7.07 2.90 13.66
N THR A 19 8.09 2.90 14.49
CA THR A 19 8.11 2.07 15.69
C THR A 19 7.29 2.72 16.80
N PRO A 20 6.90 1.95 17.84
CA PRO A 20 6.13 2.52 18.93
C PRO A 20 6.87 3.71 19.55
N GLY A 21 6.15 4.80 19.79
CA GLY A 21 6.70 6.00 20.36
C GLY A 21 7.29 6.99 19.38
N GLU A 22 7.50 6.59 18.12
CA GLU A 22 7.93 7.54 17.11
C GLU A 22 6.77 8.46 16.73
N ASP A 23 7.07 9.73 16.64
CA ASP A 23 6.08 10.73 16.31
C ASP A 23 5.95 10.85 14.79
N TRP A 24 4.71 10.78 14.29
CA TRP A 24 4.41 11.12 12.91
C TRP A 24 3.11 11.91 12.87
N VAL A 25 3.02 12.77 11.89
CA VAL A 25 1.95 13.77 11.84
C VAL A 25 0.57 13.10 11.81
N GLY A 26 -0.25 13.45 12.80
CA GLY A 26 -1.64 13.04 12.87
C GLY A 26 -1.93 11.70 13.53
N ALA A 27 -0.89 10.97 13.93
CA ALA A 27 -1.10 9.63 14.49
C ALA A 27 -1.38 9.63 15.99
N GLY A 28 -0.81 10.57 16.74
CA GLY A 28 -0.82 10.49 18.18
C GLY A 28 0.03 9.33 18.68
N GLU A 29 -0.23 8.90 19.90
CA GLU A 29 0.51 7.76 20.48
C GLU A 29 -0.01 6.46 19.90
N HIS A 30 0.91 5.59 19.53
CA HIS A 30 0.59 4.23 19.12
C HIS A 30 1.51 3.24 19.84
N ARG A 31 0.96 2.09 20.19
CA ARG A 31 1.67 1.07 20.97
C ARG A 31 2.29 -0.02 20.12
N GLN A 32 1.94 -0.08 18.86
CA GLN A 32 2.43 -1.08 17.92
C GLN A 32 3.07 -0.38 16.74
N PRO A 33 3.96 -1.06 16.03
CA PRO A 33 4.49 -0.51 14.79
C PRO A 33 3.38 -0.18 13.80
N VAL A 34 3.61 0.85 13.01
CA VAL A 34 2.65 1.31 11.99
C VAL A 34 3.36 1.34 10.65
N LEU A 35 2.77 0.66 9.68
CA LEU A 35 3.19 0.72 8.28
C LEU A 35 2.33 1.75 7.58
N THR A 36 2.97 2.73 6.93
CA THR A 36 2.23 3.78 6.23
C THR A 36 2.48 3.74 4.73
N LEU A 37 1.41 3.98 3.99
CA LEU A 37 1.44 4.23 2.57
C LEU A 37 0.98 5.68 2.39
N ALA A 38 1.87 6.54 1.94
CA ALA A 38 1.60 7.98 1.91
C ALA A 38 1.80 8.55 0.50
N GLY A 39 0.79 9.25 0.04
CA GLY A 39 0.78 10.05 -1.16
C GLY A 39 -0.02 11.30 -0.83
N ASP A 40 -1.04 11.62 -1.61
CA ASP A 40 -1.98 12.70 -1.28
C ASP A 40 -2.76 12.37 -0.01
N ASP A 41 -3.05 11.08 0.19
CA ASP A 41 -3.68 10.56 1.38
C ASP A 41 -2.72 9.61 2.09
N VAL A 42 -3.04 9.27 3.34
CA VAL A 42 -2.22 8.36 4.12
C VAL A 42 -3.07 7.16 4.57
N VAL A 43 -2.54 5.97 4.34
CA VAL A 43 -3.12 4.74 4.86
C VAL A 43 -2.15 4.19 5.90
N ALA A 44 -2.67 3.92 7.10
CA ALA A 44 -1.87 3.39 8.19
C ALA A 44 -2.36 1.99 8.56
N ILE A 45 -1.42 1.06 8.69
CA ILE A 45 -1.69 -0.32 9.07
C ILE A 45 -0.91 -0.58 10.35
N GLN A 46 -1.62 -0.90 11.42
CA GLN A 46 -1.02 -1.13 12.72
C GLN A 46 -1.04 -2.60 13.08
N GLY A 47 0.05 -3.08 13.67
CA GLY A 47 0.10 -4.46 14.13
C GLY A 47 1.48 -4.79 14.66
N THR A 48 1.66 -6.04 15.09
CA THR A 48 2.97 -6.54 15.48
C THR A 48 3.88 -6.61 14.25
N PRO A 49 5.21 -6.65 14.46
CA PRO A 49 6.13 -6.81 13.32
C PRO A 49 5.79 -8.05 12.46
N ALA A 50 5.41 -9.16 13.11
CA ALA A 50 5.03 -10.37 12.38
C ALA A 50 3.77 -10.15 11.54
N GLU A 51 2.78 -9.45 12.10
CA GLU A 51 1.54 -9.14 11.38
C GLU A 51 1.79 -8.21 10.21
N LEU A 52 2.64 -7.20 10.37
CA LEU A 52 2.98 -6.29 9.27
C LEU A 52 3.74 -7.00 8.16
N ARG A 53 4.67 -7.90 8.52
CA ARG A 53 5.35 -8.72 7.53
C ARG A 53 4.38 -9.64 6.79
N ALA A 54 3.40 -10.19 7.50
CA ALA A 54 2.39 -11.05 6.89
C ALA A 54 1.52 -10.27 5.88
N VAL A 55 1.15 -9.04 6.20
CA VAL A 55 0.42 -8.18 5.26
C VAL A 55 1.26 -7.92 4.02
N ALA A 56 2.53 -7.55 4.20
CA ALA A 56 3.42 -7.27 3.09
C ALA A 56 3.59 -8.52 2.19
N ALA A 57 3.73 -9.69 2.81
CA ALA A 57 3.86 -10.95 2.08
C ALA A 57 2.59 -11.25 1.28
N ARG A 58 1.42 -11.00 1.85
CA ARG A 58 0.15 -11.19 1.13
C ARG A 58 0.03 -10.25 -0.06
N ILE A 59 0.42 -8.99 0.11
CA ILE A 59 0.42 -8.03 -1.01
C ILE A 59 1.33 -8.53 -2.13
N THR A 60 2.53 -8.95 -1.78
CA THR A 60 3.49 -9.48 -2.76
C THR A 60 2.94 -10.72 -3.46
N ALA A 61 2.36 -11.64 -2.70
CA ALA A 61 1.81 -12.88 -3.25
C ALA A 61 0.67 -12.60 -4.23
N VAL A 62 -0.23 -11.70 -3.88
CA VAL A 62 -1.35 -11.33 -4.75
C VAL A 62 -0.83 -10.64 -6.01
N ALA A 63 0.10 -9.71 -5.89
CA ALA A 63 0.68 -9.02 -7.04
C ALA A 63 1.42 -10.00 -7.95
N THR A 64 2.15 -10.96 -7.39
CA THR A 64 2.86 -11.98 -8.16
C THR A 64 1.87 -12.90 -8.89
N ALA A 65 0.83 -13.35 -8.20
CA ALA A 65 -0.19 -14.20 -8.80
C ALA A 65 -0.95 -13.48 -9.92
N ALA A 66 -1.08 -12.16 -9.80
CA ALA A 66 -1.79 -11.34 -10.78
C ALA A 66 -0.89 -10.81 -11.90
N SER A 67 0.41 -11.14 -11.91
CA SER A 67 1.35 -10.53 -12.85
C SER A 67 0.97 -10.74 -14.30
N GLY A 68 0.47 -11.92 -14.68
CA GLY A 68 0.01 -12.17 -16.03
C GLY A 68 -1.16 -11.25 -16.44
N ARG A 69 -2.07 -10.99 -15.51
CA ARG A 69 -3.19 -10.07 -15.74
C ARG A 69 -2.71 -8.64 -15.87
N LEU A 70 -1.72 -8.26 -15.07
CA LEU A 70 -1.13 -6.93 -15.12
C LEU A 70 -0.40 -6.71 -16.44
N ASP A 71 0.34 -7.72 -16.91
CA ASP A 71 1.04 -7.67 -18.19
C ASP A 71 0.06 -7.55 -19.35
N LEU A 72 -1.04 -8.32 -19.30
CA LEU A 72 -2.09 -8.26 -20.33
C LEU A 72 -2.75 -6.88 -20.34
N ALA A 73 -3.05 -6.30 -19.18
CA ALA A 73 -3.64 -4.97 -19.08
C ALA A 73 -2.71 -3.91 -19.69
N ALA A 74 -1.41 -4.02 -19.42
CA ALA A 74 -0.43 -3.10 -19.98
C ALA A 74 -0.33 -3.22 -21.51
N ALA A 75 -0.37 -4.44 -22.03
CA ALA A 75 -0.35 -4.68 -23.48
C ALA A 75 -1.62 -4.10 -24.15
N THR A 76 -2.79 -4.32 -23.54
CA THR A 76 -4.05 -3.80 -24.05
C THR A 76 -4.05 -2.27 -24.07
N ALA A 77 -3.54 -1.64 -23.02
CA ALA A 77 -3.45 -0.19 -22.93
C ALA A 77 -2.56 0.38 -24.05
N ARG A 78 -1.46 -0.32 -24.37
CA ARG A 78 -0.56 0.11 -25.46
C ARG A 78 -1.21 -0.02 -26.83
N GLU A 79 -2.00 -1.07 -27.04
CA GLU A 79 -2.71 -1.27 -28.29
C GLU A 79 -3.78 -0.19 -28.54
N ASP A 80 -4.38 0.32 -27.48
CA ASP A 80 -5.41 1.35 -27.55
C ASP A 80 -4.84 2.75 -27.76
N GLN A 81 -3.54 2.93 -27.63
CA GLN A 81 -2.92 4.22 -27.84
C GLN A 81 -2.73 4.51 -29.34
N PRO A 82 -3.10 5.71 -29.78
CA PRO A 82 -2.85 6.07 -31.17
C PRO A 82 -1.35 6.12 -31.46
N ALA A 83 -1.00 5.65 -32.63
CA ALA A 83 0.40 5.62 -33.06
C ALA A 83 0.96 7.04 -33.22
#